data_50eaac4a5cfeb9925111db51c2eaecb0
#
_entry.id   50eaac4a5cfeb9925111db51c2eaecb0
#
_cell.length_a   1.000
_cell.length_b   1.000
_cell.length_c   1.000
_cell.angle_alpha   90.00
_cell.angle_beta   90.00
_cell.angle_gamma   90.00
#
_symmetry.space_group_name_H-M   'P 1'
#
loop_
_entity.id
_entity.type
_entity.pdbx_description
1 polymer ?
#
loop_
_entity_poly.entity_id
_entity_poly.type
_entity_poly.pdbx_seq_one_letter_code
_entity_poly.pdbx_strand_id
1 'polypeptide(L)'
;MYHGHDLKPPFFEGWYYKLINQAEDQRYAIIPGIILGERGHAFIQVLDGIQGTSTYHVFPADQFWAAGDRFEVRIGANTFTPERIVVQIDDEQARLSGELRFDGLSPWPVRWHSPGIMGWYAWVPRMECYHGVLSLDHTIAGSLQVNDQSIDFSAGRGYIEKDWGQSFPEAWVWFQSNHFQSPGTCITASVAVIPWLNSAFRGFIIGVWHQGRLYRFATYTGARIEELLIRDDSVHWVVSDRQYRLEMEATRAQGGLLLGPTRVEMGKRVAETLNASVQVRLARRAGGELFQGTGRFSGLEVHGALERLLAL
;
A
#
# COMPACT_ATOMS: atom_id res chain seq x y z
N MET A 1 0.85 -9.80 -11.67
CA MET A 1 1.68 -11.01 -11.80
C MET A 1 2.77 -10.98 -10.76
N TYR A 2 3.27 -12.14 -10.37
CA TYR A 2 4.47 -12.30 -9.53
C TYR A 2 5.73 -12.05 -10.36
N HIS A 3 6.73 -11.36 -9.79
CA HIS A 3 7.95 -10.97 -10.50
C HIS A 3 9.16 -11.86 -10.18
N GLY A 4 9.05 -12.72 -9.17
CA GLY A 4 10.18 -13.48 -8.63
C GLY A 4 10.44 -14.85 -9.24
N HIS A 5 9.75 -15.26 -10.32
CA HIS A 5 9.86 -16.63 -10.88
C HIS A 5 11.30 -17.07 -11.17
N ASP A 6 12.14 -16.17 -11.68
CA ASP A 6 13.53 -16.47 -12.07
C ASP A 6 14.54 -15.63 -11.30
N LEU A 7 14.11 -14.95 -10.24
CA LEU A 7 15.00 -14.08 -9.48
C LEU A 7 15.73 -14.83 -8.38
N LYS A 8 16.96 -14.41 -8.18
CA LYS A 8 17.79 -14.88 -7.06
C LYS A 8 17.70 -13.91 -5.88
N PRO A 9 17.98 -14.36 -4.65
CA PRO A 9 18.10 -13.50 -3.50
C PRO A 9 19.13 -12.37 -3.72
N PRO A 10 18.93 -11.20 -3.10
CA PRO A 10 17.77 -10.83 -2.28
C PRO A 10 16.58 -10.44 -3.13
N PHE A 11 15.40 -10.96 -2.79
CA PHE A 11 14.14 -10.59 -3.42
C PHE A 11 12.97 -10.76 -2.44
N PHE A 12 12.03 -9.84 -2.46
CA PHE A 12 10.74 -9.97 -1.81
C PHE A 12 9.62 -9.53 -2.75
N GLU A 13 8.41 -10.03 -2.53
CA GLU A 13 7.19 -9.48 -3.08
C GLU A 13 6.05 -9.70 -2.10
N GLY A 14 5.28 -8.65 -1.83
CA GLY A 14 4.12 -8.67 -0.94
C GLY A 14 2.96 -7.91 -1.55
N TRP A 15 1.74 -8.35 -1.22
CA TRP A 15 0.48 -7.73 -1.66
C TRP A 15 -0.27 -7.25 -0.44
N TYR A 16 -0.76 -6.04 -0.48
CA TYR A 16 -1.45 -5.38 0.61
C TYR A 16 -2.94 -5.26 0.28
N TYR A 17 -3.78 -5.95 1.03
CA TYR A 17 -5.23 -5.88 0.93
C TYR A 17 -5.79 -5.14 2.13
N LYS A 18 -6.24 -3.90 1.94
CA LYS A 18 -6.95 -3.15 2.96
C LYS A 18 -8.44 -3.40 2.84
N LEU A 19 -9.06 -3.74 3.96
CA LEU A 19 -10.45 -4.18 4.05
C LEU A 19 -11.15 -3.36 5.13
N ILE A 20 -12.26 -2.72 4.78
CA ILE A 20 -13.11 -1.99 5.72
C ILE A 20 -14.54 -2.43 5.48
N ASN A 21 -15.25 -2.83 6.52
CA ASN A 21 -16.64 -3.25 6.42
C ASN A 21 -17.58 -2.07 6.20
N GLN A 22 -18.86 -2.34 5.85
CA GLN A 22 -19.84 -1.31 5.57
C GLN A 22 -20.13 -0.43 6.79
N ALA A 23 -20.15 -1.01 7.99
CA ALA A 23 -20.38 -0.27 9.24
C ALA A 23 -19.20 0.61 9.66
N GLU A 24 -18.05 0.47 8.98
CA GLU A 24 -16.81 1.19 9.25
C GLU A 24 -16.24 0.96 10.66
N ASP A 25 -16.68 -0.09 11.33
CA ASP A 25 -16.26 -0.47 12.68
C ASP A 25 -15.23 -1.62 12.71
N GLN A 26 -14.94 -2.22 11.55
CA GLN A 26 -13.93 -3.26 11.36
C GLN A 26 -13.02 -2.91 10.20
N ARG A 27 -11.70 -2.97 10.44
CA ARG A 27 -10.66 -2.69 9.42
C ARG A 27 -9.46 -3.58 9.61
N TYR A 28 -9.03 -4.17 8.49
CA TYR A 28 -7.87 -5.06 8.46
C TYR A 28 -7.00 -4.74 7.26
N ALA A 29 -5.69 -4.96 7.41
CA ALA A 29 -4.81 -5.19 6.28
C ALA A 29 -4.34 -6.65 6.31
N ILE A 30 -4.49 -7.36 5.18
CA ILE A 30 -3.99 -8.73 5.00
C ILE A 30 -2.88 -8.65 3.94
N ILE A 31 -1.69 -9.11 4.32
CA ILE A 31 -0.48 -8.90 3.53
C ILE A 31 0.19 -10.25 3.28
N PRO A 32 -0.23 -11.02 2.24
CA PRO A 32 0.52 -12.18 1.78
C PRO A 32 1.82 -11.76 1.11
N GLY A 33 2.85 -12.58 1.21
CA GLY A 33 4.11 -12.31 0.54
C GLY A 33 5.11 -13.46 0.61
N ILE A 34 6.24 -13.22 -0.02
CA ILE A 34 7.41 -14.08 0.00
C ILE A 34 8.67 -13.27 0.11
N ILE A 35 9.63 -13.77 0.86
CA ILE A 35 11.01 -13.29 0.85
C ILE A 35 11.94 -14.42 0.45
N LEU A 36 12.85 -14.15 -0.50
CA LEU A 36 13.89 -15.08 -0.94
C LEU A 36 15.23 -14.63 -0.34
N GLY A 37 15.88 -15.50 0.41
CA GLY A 37 17.12 -15.22 1.10
C GLY A 37 17.58 -16.44 1.92
N GLU A 38 18.60 -16.25 2.76
CA GLU A 38 19.06 -17.31 3.67
C GLU A 38 17.98 -17.77 4.64
N ARG A 39 17.08 -16.85 5.03
CA ARG A 39 15.88 -17.10 5.85
C ARG A 39 14.61 -16.95 5.03
N GLY A 40 14.66 -17.39 3.77
CA GLY A 40 13.54 -17.28 2.84
C GLY A 40 12.32 -18.06 3.30
N HIS A 41 11.16 -17.42 3.26
CA HIS A 41 9.87 -18.00 3.63
C HIS A 41 8.72 -17.23 2.99
N ALA A 42 7.57 -17.88 2.87
CA ALA A 42 6.32 -17.21 2.56
C ALA A 42 5.67 -16.74 3.87
N PHE A 43 4.84 -15.71 3.80
CA PHE A 43 4.19 -15.16 4.97
C PHE A 43 2.82 -14.59 4.67
N ILE A 44 2.01 -14.46 5.71
CA ILE A 44 0.80 -13.63 5.71
C ILE A 44 0.87 -12.78 6.97
N GLN A 45 0.90 -11.46 6.83
CA GLN A 45 0.72 -10.55 7.95
C GLN A 45 -0.73 -10.08 8.00
N VAL A 46 -1.24 -9.91 9.21
CA VAL A 46 -2.58 -9.37 9.45
C VAL A 46 -2.46 -8.21 10.42
N LEU A 47 -2.88 -7.02 10.01
CA LEU A 47 -3.01 -5.85 10.86
C LEU A 47 -4.48 -5.66 11.23
N ASP A 48 -4.80 -5.69 12.51
CA ASP A 48 -6.08 -5.24 13.04
C ASP A 48 -6.03 -3.73 13.26
N GLY A 49 -6.72 -2.98 12.42
CA GLY A 49 -6.74 -1.53 12.48
C GLY A 49 -7.57 -0.97 13.64
N ILE A 50 -8.43 -1.76 14.28
CA ILE A 50 -9.18 -1.33 15.45
C ILE A 50 -8.31 -1.44 16.70
N GLN A 51 -7.67 -2.61 16.89
CA GLN A 51 -6.84 -2.86 18.05
C GLN A 51 -5.42 -2.29 17.92
N GLY A 52 -4.97 -1.98 16.71
CA GLY A 52 -3.59 -1.57 16.44
C GLY A 52 -2.59 -2.69 16.72
N THR A 53 -2.98 -3.93 16.50
CA THR A 53 -2.15 -5.13 16.68
C THR A 53 -1.90 -5.82 15.35
N SER A 54 -0.78 -6.54 15.26
CA SER A 54 -0.48 -7.33 14.07
C SER A 54 0.01 -8.73 14.42
N THR A 55 -0.28 -9.68 13.53
CA THR A 55 0.24 -11.04 13.57
C THR A 55 1.06 -11.32 12.31
N TYR A 56 2.01 -12.25 12.41
CA TYR A 56 2.89 -12.65 11.32
C TYR A 56 2.97 -14.16 11.22
N HIS A 57 2.30 -14.73 10.25
CA HIS A 57 2.17 -16.16 10.02
C HIS A 57 3.21 -16.63 9.00
N VAL A 58 4.12 -17.49 9.40
CA VAL A 58 5.22 -18.00 8.58
C VAL A 58 4.85 -19.32 7.94
N PHE A 59 5.14 -19.44 6.65
CA PHE A 59 4.98 -20.67 5.87
C PHE A 59 6.32 -21.05 5.22
N PRO A 60 6.64 -22.33 5.11
CA PRO A 60 7.76 -22.78 4.29
C PRO A 60 7.70 -22.21 2.87
N ALA A 61 8.85 -21.86 2.29
CA ALA A 61 8.90 -21.25 0.95
C ALA A 61 8.33 -22.16 -0.16
N ASP A 62 8.37 -23.46 0.02
CA ASP A 62 7.80 -24.46 -0.91
C ASP A 62 6.26 -24.53 -0.87
N GLN A 63 5.63 -23.90 0.12
CA GLN A 63 4.17 -23.70 0.17
C GLN A 63 3.72 -22.44 -0.57
N PHE A 64 4.64 -21.64 -1.10
CA PHE A 64 4.33 -20.52 -1.97
C PHE A 64 4.24 -20.96 -3.42
N TRP A 65 3.16 -20.60 -4.08
CA TRP A 65 2.98 -20.76 -5.50
C TRP A 65 2.38 -19.50 -6.11
N ALA A 66 2.84 -19.12 -7.31
CA ALA A 66 2.28 -18.00 -8.06
C ALA A 66 2.12 -18.34 -9.54
N ALA A 67 1.03 -17.90 -10.15
CA ALA A 67 0.81 -18.05 -11.59
C ALA A 67 1.80 -17.21 -12.40
N GLY A 68 2.22 -17.72 -13.57
CA GLY A 68 3.16 -17.05 -14.46
C GLY A 68 2.52 -15.99 -15.37
N ASP A 69 1.22 -16.07 -15.61
CA ASP A 69 0.48 -15.28 -16.60
C ASP A 69 -0.54 -14.31 -16.02
N ARG A 70 -0.87 -14.42 -14.73
CA ARG A 70 -1.85 -13.59 -14.04
C ARG A 70 -1.45 -13.34 -12.60
N PHE A 71 -2.20 -12.47 -11.93
CA PHE A 71 -2.08 -12.34 -10.49
C PHE A 71 -2.94 -13.41 -9.80
N GLU A 72 -2.32 -14.49 -9.40
CA GLU A 72 -2.82 -15.49 -8.49
C GLU A 72 -1.66 -16.00 -7.64
N VAL A 73 -1.78 -15.91 -6.33
CA VAL A 73 -0.81 -16.36 -5.35
C VAL A 73 -1.47 -17.30 -4.37
N ARG A 74 -0.79 -18.40 -4.03
CA ARG A 74 -1.21 -19.34 -3.01
C ARG A 74 -0.11 -19.51 -1.98
N ILE A 75 -0.49 -19.53 -0.70
CA ILE A 75 0.40 -19.76 0.43
C ILE A 75 -0.28 -20.79 1.33
N GLY A 76 0.19 -22.04 1.31
CA GLY A 76 -0.52 -23.14 1.94
C GLY A 76 -1.95 -23.26 1.40
N ALA A 77 -2.94 -23.22 2.29
CA ALA A 77 -4.36 -23.27 1.94
C ALA A 77 -4.95 -21.90 1.51
N ASN A 78 -4.17 -20.84 1.59
CA ASN A 78 -4.65 -19.49 1.32
C ASN A 78 -4.48 -19.13 -0.15
N THR A 79 -5.44 -18.38 -0.73
CA THR A 79 -5.41 -17.93 -2.13
C THR A 79 -5.71 -16.44 -2.22
N PHE A 80 -4.93 -15.74 -3.06
CA PHE A 80 -5.02 -14.29 -3.25
C PHE A 80 -5.03 -13.96 -4.74
N THR A 81 -6.06 -13.24 -5.17
CA THR A 81 -6.21 -12.71 -6.54
C THR A 81 -6.72 -11.27 -6.47
N PRO A 82 -6.77 -10.52 -7.58
CA PRO A 82 -7.38 -9.18 -7.57
C PRO A 82 -8.86 -9.21 -7.18
N GLU A 83 -9.58 -10.28 -7.53
CA GLU A 83 -11.02 -10.38 -7.35
C GLU A 83 -11.45 -11.18 -6.12
N ARG A 84 -10.50 -11.88 -5.46
CA ARG A 84 -10.86 -12.78 -4.37
C ARG A 84 -9.69 -13.07 -3.45
N ILE A 85 -9.98 -13.16 -2.16
CA ILE A 85 -9.09 -13.82 -1.19
C ILE A 85 -9.84 -14.97 -0.50
N VAL A 86 -9.11 -16.05 -0.28
CA VAL A 86 -9.52 -17.15 0.60
C VAL A 86 -8.44 -17.26 1.67
N VAL A 87 -8.82 -17.15 2.92
CA VAL A 87 -7.88 -17.20 4.05
C VAL A 87 -8.24 -18.39 4.93
N GLN A 88 -7.21 -19.12 5.34
CA GLN A 88 -7.31 -20.23 6.29
C GLN A 88 -6.02 -20.29 7.10
N ILE A 89 -5.99 -19.57 8.21
CA ILE A 89 -4.91 -19.49 9.18
C ILE A 89 -5.45 -20.01 10.50
N ASP A 90 -4.74 -20.95 11.11
CA ASP A 90 -5.05 -21.48 12.44
C ASP A 90 -3.73 -21.85 13.12
N ASP A 91 -3.21 -20.93 13.92
CA ASP A 91 -1.99 -21.10 14.69
C ASP A 91 -2.09 -20.44 16.07
N GLU A 92 -0.99 -20.42 16.81
CA GLU A 92 -0.94 -19.87 18.17
C GLU A 92 -1.20 -18.36 18.24
N GLN A 93 -1.04 -17.62 17.12
CA GLN A 93 -1.19 -16.17 17.08
C GLN A 93 -2.64 -15.76 16.80
N ALA A 94 -3.31 -16.44 15.86
CA ALA A 94 -4.68 -16.11 15.48
C ALA A 94 -5.35 -17.25 14.70
N ARG A 95 -6.69 -17.24 14.71
CA ARG A 95 -7.53 -18.00 13.79
C ARG A 95 -8.22 -17.04 12.84
N LEU A 96 -7.93 -17.16 11.54
CA LEU A 96 -8.53 -16.32 10.50
C LEU A 96 -8.96 -17.22 9.35
N SER A 97 -10.26 -17.25 9.04
CA SER A 97 -10.77 -18.05 7.92
C SER A 97 -11.94 -17.37 7.23
N GLY A 98 -12.11 -17.67 5.94
CA GLY A 98 -13.23 -17.18 5.14
C GLY A 98 -12.86 -16.82 3.72
N GLU A 99 -13.83 -16.27 3.00
CA GLU A 99 -13.69 -15.82 1.63
C GLU A 99 -14.25 -14.42 1.47
N LEU A 100 -13.49 -13.54 0.83
CA LEU A 100 -13.95 -12.24 0.38
C LEU A 100 -13.81 -12.15 -1.14
N ARG A 101 -14.82 -11.55 -1.78
CA ARG A 101 -14.85 -11.24 -3.22
C ARG A 101 -14.86 -9.74 -3.41
N PHE A 102 -14.20 -9.30 -4.47
CA PHE A 102 -14.02 -7.89 -4.78
C PHE A 102 -14.61 -7.57 -6.14
N ASP A 103 -15.52 -6.60 -6.17
CA ASP A 103 -16.21 -6.16 -7.37
C ASP A 103 -15.96 -4.68 -7.65
N GLY A 104 -15.99 -4.31 -8.95
CA GLY A 104 -15.80 -2.93 -9.36
C GLY A 104 -14.38 -2.40 -9.15
N LEU A 105 -13.37 -3.24 -9.36
CA LEU A 105 -11.97 -2.86 -9.23
C LEU A 105 -11.65 -1.60 -10.03
N SER A 106 -10.96 -0.66 -9.39
CA SER A 106 -10.47 0.59 -9.99
C SER A 106 -8.94 0.54 -10.13
N PRO A 107 -8.38 -0.15 -11.14
CA PRO A 107 -6.95 -0.31 -11.27
C PRO A 107 -6.25 0.99 -11.65
N TRP A 108 -4.99 1.13 -11.24
CA TRP A 108 -4.14 2.18 -11.78
C TRP A 108 -3.94 1.96 -13.29
N PRO A 109 -4.12 3.00 -14.13
CA PRO A 109 -3.99 2.85 -15.58
C PRO A 109 -2.58 2.40 -15.99
N VAL A 110 -2.51 1.27 -16.68
CA VAL A 110 -1.27 0.70 -17.24
C VAL A 110 -1.18 1.03 -18.72
N ARG A 111 -0.03 1.58 -19.14
CA ARG A 111 0.29 1.86 -20.54
C ARG A 111 1.69 1.34 -20.84
N TRP A 112 1.96 1.02 -22.10
CA TRP A 112 3.27 0.50 -22.50
C TRP A 112 4.46 1.39 -22.10
N HIS A 113 4.30 2.73 -22.07
CA HIS A 113 5.31 3.71 -21.65
C HIS A 113 5.21 4.11 -20.18
N SER A 114 4.20 3.61 -19.46
CA SER A 114 3.96 3.89 -18.04
C SER A 114 3.25 2.69 -17.42
N PRO A 115 3.99 1.61 -17.12
CA PRO A 115 3.42 0.35 -16.63
C PRO A 115 3.10 0.45 -15.13
N GLY A 116 2.09 1.24 -14.77
CA GLY A 116 1.63 1.40 -13.41
C GLY A 116 2.03 2.71 -12.76
N ILE A 117 1.96 2.74 -11.43
CA ILE A 117 2.15 3.95 -10.62
C ILE A 117 3.58 4.51 -10.70
N MET A 118 4.58 3.66 -10.90
CA MET A 118 5.98 4.07 -11.01
C MET A 118 6.34 4.69 -12.37
N GLY A 119 5.40 4.69 -13.32
CA GLY A 119 5.68 5.23 -14.65
C GLY A 119 6.83 4.49 -15.32
N TRP A 120 7.71 5.21 -16.02
CA TRP A 120 8.87 4.62 -16.69
C TRP A 120 9.95 4.07 -15.71
N TYR A 121 9.94 4.47 -14.43
CA TYR A 121 10.83 3.89 -13.42
C TYR A 121 10.60 2.39 -13.23
N ALA A 122 9.43 1.87 -13.56
CA ALA A 122 9.18 0.42 -13.56
C ALA A 122 10.08 -0.36 -14.52
N TRP A 123 10.68 0.30 -15.51
CA TRP A 123 11.65 -0.28 -16.45
C TRP A 123 13.11 -0.18 -15.97
N VAL A 124 13.38 0.60 -14.91
CA VAL A 124 14.73 0.72 -14.35
C VAL A 124 15.06 -0.57 -13.59
N PRO A 125 16.08 -1.33 -14.00
CA PRO A 125 16.40 -2.59 -13.34
C PRO A 125 17.04 -2.36 -11.97
N ARG A 126 16.85 -3.33 -11.06
CA ARG A 126 17.50 -3.37 -9.74
C ARG A 126 17.21 -2.16 -8.83
N MET A 127 16.06 -1.56 -8.97
CA MET A 127 15.59 -0.64 -7.93
C MET A 127 15.45 -1.38 -6.61
N GLU A 128 15.69 -0.68 -5.52
CA GLU A 128 15.60 -1.26 -4.17
C GLU A 128 14.18 -1.74 -3.88
N CYS A 129 13.17 -0.93 -4.24
CA CYS A 129 11.76 -1.25 -4.11
C CYS A 129 10.97 -0.72 -5.31
N TYR A 130 10.07 -1.54 -5.82
CA TYR A 130 9.04 -1.16 -6.78
C TYR A 130 7.69 -1.15 -6.08
N HIS A 131 6.80 -0.31 -6.55
CA HIS A 131 5.46 -0.14 -6.03
C HIS A 131 4.41 -0.27 -7.14
N GLY A 132 3.28 -0.91 -6.85
CA GLY A 132 2.20 -1.10 -7.80
C GLY A 132 0.83 -1.03 -7.13
N VAL A 133 -0.11 -0.27 -7.71
CA VAL A 133 -1.51 -0.22 -7.25
C VAL A 133 -2.36 -1.06 -8.18
N LEU A 134 -3.00 -2.10 -7.63
CA LEU A 134 -3.86 -3.02 -8.36
C LEU A 134 -5.32 -2.55 -8.35
N SER A 135 -5.78 -1.99 -7.24
CA SER A 135 -7.12 -1.39 -7.14
C SER A 135 -7.11 -0.21 -6.17
N LEU A 136 -7.44 0.98 -6.66
CA LEU A 136 -7.61 2.18 -5.84
C LEU A 136 -8.85 2.12 -4.95
N ASP A 137 -9.86 1.38 -5.41
CA ASP A 137 -11.14 1.21 -4.75
C ASP A 137 -11.90 0.03 -5.34
N HIS A 138 -12.66 -0.68 -4.51
CA HIS A 138 -13.58 -1.74 -4.91
C HIS A 138 -14.57 -2.03 -3.77
N THR A 139 -15.67 -2.67 -4.09
CA THR A 139 -16.62 -3.19 -3.10
C THR A 139 -16.24 -4.60 -2.66
N ILE A 140 -16.59 -4.95 -1.44
CA ILE A 140 -16.30 -6.25 -0.85
C ILE A 140 -17.62 -6.99 -0.66
N ALA A 141 -17.59 -8.32 -0.85
CA ALA A 141 -18.66 -9.24 -0.49
C ALA A 141 -18.09 -10.44 0.25
N GLY A 142 -18.81 -10.91 1.28
CA GLY A 142 -18.42 -12.07 2.08
C GLY A 142 -18.06 -11.73 3.50
N SER A 143 -17.59 -12.73 4.24
CA SER A 143 -17.26 -12.62 5.65
C SER A 143 -15.97 -13.33 6.01
N LEU A 144 -15.34 -12.88 7.09
CA LEU A 144 -14.20 -13.54 7.73
C LEU A 144 -14.57 -13.93 9.15
N GLN A 145 -14.15 -15.12 9.54
CA GLN A 145 -14.09 -15.54 10.93
C GLN A 145 -12.74 -15.12 11.48
N VAL A 146 -12.72 -14.19 12.44
CA VAL A 146 -11.52 -13.74 13.13
C VAL A 146 -11.61 -14.20 14.57
N ASN A 147 -10.80 -15.19 14.94
CA ASN A 147 -10.91 -15.90 16.19
C ASN A 147 -12.33 -16.45 16.39
N ASP A 148 -13.05 -15.98 17.39
CA ASP A 148 -14.42 -16.44 17.69
C ASP A 148 -15.52 -15.49 17.13
N GLN A 149 -15.12 -14.46 16.34
CA GLN A 149 -16.02 -13.45 15.81
C GLN A 149 -16.18 -13.58 14.29
N SER A 150 -17.43 -13.65 13.83
CA SER A 150 -17.75 -13.53 12.41
C SER A 150 -17.93 -12.05 12.03
N ILE A 151 -17.18 -11.58 11.05
CA ILE A 151 -17.18 -10.21 10.57
C ILE A 151 -17.71 -10.21 9.14
N ASP A 152 -18.84 -9.54 8.90
CA ASP A 152 -19.39 -9.32 7.57
C ASP A 152 -18.72 -8.10 6.92
N PHE A 153 -18.13 -8.32 5.76
CA PHE A 153 -17.53 -7.28 4.91
C PHE A 153 -18.40 -6.91 3.71
N SER A 154 -19.61 -7.47 3.59
CA SER A 154 -20.51 -7.19 2.47
C SER A 154 -20.84 -5.69 2.38
N ALA A 155 -20.79 -5.15 1.15
CA ALA A 155 -20.87 -3.72 0.84
C ALA A 155 -19.78 -2.83 1.50
N GLY A 156 -18.75 -3.44 2.08
CA GLY A 156 -17.55 -2.76 2.52
C GLY A 156 -16.69 -2.31 1.33
N ARG A 157 -15.58 -1.65 1.61
CA ARG A 157 -14.67 -1.11 0.60
C ARG A 157 -13.23 -1.52 0.88
N GLY A 158 -12.50 -1.84 -0.21
CA GLY A 158 -11.11 -2.26 -0.15
C GLY A 158 -10.19 -1.48 -1.07
N TYR A 159 -8.90 -1.75 -0.88
CA TYR A 159 -7.78 -1.23 -1.67
C TYR A 159 -6.74 -2.34 -1.82
N ILE A 160 -6.08 -2.43 -2.98
CA ILE A 160 -5.02 -3.41 -3.21
C ILE A 160 -3.81 -2.74 -3.84
N GLU A 161 -2.66 -2.93 -3.22
CA GLU A 161 -1.36 -2.57 -3.77
C GLU A 161 -0.35 -3.70 -3.59
N LYS A 162 0.85 -3.52 -4.09
CA LYS A 162 1.96 -4.43 -3.89
C LYS A 162 3.29 -3.75 -3.98
N ASP A 163 4.26 -4.33 -3.28
CA ASP A 163 5.66 -3.95 -3.35
C ASP A 163 6.53 -5.17 -3.66
N TRP A 164 7.59 -4.94 -4.45
CA TRP A 164 8.56 -5.97 -4.75
C TRP A 164 9.94 -5.38 -4.96
N GLY A 165 10.99 -6.16 -4.76
CA GLY A 165 12.36 -5.70 -4.94
C GLY A 165 13.33 -6.41 -4.03
N GLN A 166 14.31 -5.68 -3.53
CA GLN A 166 15.37 -6.21 -2.68
C GLN A 166 15.19 -5.91 -1.20
N SER A 167 14.63 -4.75 -0.88
CA SER A 167 14.32 -4.26 0.47
C SER A 167 13.42 -3.04 0.40
N PHE A 168 12.82 -2.66 1.52
CA PHE A 168 12.17 -1.35 1.64
C PHE A 168 13.21 -0.23 1.72
N PRO A 169 12.86 0.99 1.26
CA PRO A 169 13.74 2.15 1.33
C PRO A 169 14.26 2.44 2.75
N GLU A 170 15.29 3.25 2.84
CA GLU A 170 15.85 3.69 4.12
C GLU A 170 14.88 4.56 4.93
N ALA A 171 14.13 5.41 4.25
CA ALA A 171 13.07 6.23 4.85
C ALA A 171 11.96 6.51 3.85
N TRP A 172 10.74 6.56 4.35
CA TRP A 172 9.55 6.90 3.55
C TRP A 172 8.41 7.45 4.39
N VAL A 173 7.50 8.12 3.70
CA VAL A 173 6.13 8.35 4.12
C VAL A 173 5.21 7.75 3.08
N TRP A 174 4.27 6.93 3.49
CA TRP A 174 3.19 6.42 2.66
C TRP A 174 1.85 6.63 3.34
N PHE A 175 0.83 7.00 2.59
CA PHE A 175 -0.56 6.98 3.05
C PHE A 175 -1.54 6.72 1.92
N GLN A 176 -2.68 6.11 2.29
CA GLN A 176 -3.76 5.77 1.37
C GLN A 176 -5.12 5.90 2.05
N SER A 177 -6.10 6.51 1.36
CA SER A 177 -7.50 6.45 1.75
C SER A 177 -8.42 6.39 0.53
N ASN A 178 -9.48 5.58 0.64
CA ASN A 178 -10.62 5.52 -0.28
C ASN A 178 -11.95 5.81 0.41
N HIS A 179 -11.94 6.37 1.63
CA HIS A 179 -13.11 6.67 2.46
C HIS A 179 -13.33 8.18 2.59
N PHE A 180 -13.69 8.82 1.47
CA PHE A 180 -14.10 10.21 1.41
C PHE A 180 -15.62 10.33 1.41
N GLN A 181 -16.17 11.49 1.75
CA GLN A 181 -17.61 11.78 1.64
C GLN A 181 -18.11 11.68 0.20
N SER A 182 -17.27 12.07 -0.77
CA SER A 182 -17.58 11.88 -2.19
C SER A 182 -17.23 10.44 -2.61
N PRO A 183 -18.22 9.58 -2.90
CA PRO A 183 -17.97 8.21 -3.35
C PRO A 183 -17.05 8.16 -4.57
N GLY A 184 -16.21 7.12 -4.65
CA GLY A 184 -15.27 6.96 -5.75
C GLY A 184 -14.11 7.96 -5.75
N THR A 185 -13.86 8.65 -4.63
CA THR A 185 -12.66 9.45 -4.41
C THR A 185 -11.66 8.64 -3.60
N CYS A 186 -10.42 8.58 -4.07
CA CYS A 186 -9.32 7.96 -3.35
C CYS A 186 -8.00 8.68 -3.57
N ILE A 187 -7.10 8.49 -2.61
CA ILE A 187 -5.73 8.96 -2.67
C ILE A 187 -4.78 7.84 -2.27
N THR A 188 -3.66 7.77 -2.97
CA THR A 188 -2.45 7.08 -2.53
C THR A 188 -1.25 7.98 -2.75
N ALA A 189 -0.35 8.06 -1.78
CA ALA A 189 0.80 8.93 -1.82
C ALA A 189 2.00 8.27 -1.14
N SER A 190 3.14 8.31 -1.79
CA SER A 190 4.40 7.81 -1.25
C SER A 190 5.54 8.75 -1.61
N VAL A 191 6.41 9.03 -0.64
CA VAL A 191 7.69 9.69 -0.82
C VAL A 191 8.77 8.90 -0.08
N ALA A 192 9.90 8.65 -0.73
CA ALA A 192 10.95 7.82 -0.19
C ALA A 192 12.36 8.31 -0.59
N VAL A 193 13.35 7.89 0.18
CA VAL A 193 14.76 7.99 -0.20
C VAL A 193 15.05 6.90 -1.24
N ILE A 194 15.29 7.31 -2.47
CA ILE A 194 15.58 6.41 -3.59
C ILE A 194 17.09 6.41 -3.87
N PRO A 195 17.78 5.29 -3.67
CA PRO A 195 19.19 5.17 -4.05
C PRO A 195 19.34 5.30 -5.58
N TRP A 196 20.31 6.11 -6.02
CA TRP A 196 20.57 6.32 -7.43
C TRP A 196 22.04 6.53 -7.69
N LEU A 197 22.67 5.57 -8.38
CA LEU A 197 24.11 5.55 -8.62
C LEU A 197 24.90 5.66 -7.30
N ASN A 198 25.71 6.71 -7.14
CA ASN A 198 26.52 6.97 -5.95
C ASN A 198 25.85 7.98 -4.99
N SER A 199 24.55 8.25 -5.17
CA SER A 199 23.79 9.24 -4.41
C SER A 199 22.39 8.70 -4.08
N ALA A 200 21.50 9.56 -3.67
CA ALA A 200 20.09 9.31 -3.51
C ALA A 200 19.28 10.55 -3.91
N PHE A 201 18.01 10.36 -4.22
CA PHE A 201 17.08 11.47 -4.43
C PHE A 201 15.75 11.18 -3.71
N ARG A 202 15.00 12.22 -3.44
CA ARG A 202 13.65 12.12 -2.91
C ARG A 202 12.68 11.82 -4.04
N GLY A 203 12.34 10.52 -4.18
CA GLY A 203 11.35 10.06 -5.13
C GLY A 203 9.95 10.13 -4.54
N PHE A 204 8.95 10.54 -5.31
CA PHE A 204 7.56 10.54 -4.86
C PHE A 204 6.59 10.17 -5.98
N ILE A 205 5.46 9.59 -5.55
CA ILE A 205 4.37 9.16 -6.41
C ILE A 205 3.05 9.42 -5.68
N ILE A 206 2.14 10.16 -6.31
CA ILE A 206 0.83 10.48 -5.75
C ILE A 206 -0.23 10.31 -6.83
N GLY A 207 -1.32 9.66 -6.47
CA GLY A 207 -2.53 9.57 -7.27
C GLY A 207 -3.75 10.00 -6.49
N VAL A 208 -4.48 10.98 -7.03
CA VAL A 208 -5.82 11.33 -6.56
C VAL A 208 -6.82 10.93 -7.64
N TRP A 209 -7.64 9.93 -7.33
CA TRP A 209 -8.77 9.56 -8.18
C TRP A 209 -10.00 10.32 -7.71
N HIS A 210 -10.59 11.10 -8.59
CA HIS A 210 -11.79 11.88 -8.29
C HIS A 210 -12.66 12.04 -9.53
N GLN A 211 -13.95 11.73 -9.43
CA GLN A 211 -14.94 11.83 -10.53
C GLN A 211 -14.46 11.15 -11.83
N GLY A 212 -13.97 9.92 -11.73
CA GLY A 212 -13.50 9.13 -12.87
C GLY A 212 -12.17 9.60 -13.48
N ARG A 213 -11.49 10.55 -12.86
CA ARG A 213 -10.22 11.08 -13.33
C ARG A 213 -9.09 10.84 -12.33
N LEU A 214 -7.95 10.39 -12.84
CA LEU A 214 -6.72 10.25 -12.07
C LEU A 214 -5.83 11.50 -12.25
N TYR A 215 -5.59 12.22 -11.15
CA TYR A 215 -4.60 13.28 -11.05
C TYR A 215 -3.30 12.70 -10.50
N ARG A 216 -2.20 12.81 -11.25
CA ARG A 216 -0.92 12.19 -10.91
C ARG A 216 0.14 13.24 -10.67
N PHE A 217 0.82 13.14 -9.53
CA PHE A 217 2.00 13.92 -9.22
C PHE A 217 3.12 12.96 -8.86
N ALA A 218 4.17 12.96 -9.64
CA ALA A 218 5.30 12.07 -9.43
C ALA A 218 6.60 12.70 -9.92
N THR A 219 7.71 12.23 -9.41
CA THR A 219 9.03 12.64 -9.86
C THR A 219 9.14 12.60 -11.39
N TYR A 220 8.61 11.55 -12.03
CA TYR A 220 8.66 11.36 -13.47
C TYR A 220 7.63 12.18 -14.27
N THR A 221 6.66 12.83 -13.63
CA THR A 221 5.70 13.71 -14.33
C THR A 221 6.16 15.15 -14.38
N GLY A 222 7.29 15.48 -13.75
CA GLY A 222 7.79 16.83 -13.59
C GLY A 222 7.08 17.62 -12.50
N ALA A 223 6.28 16.98 -11.68
CA ALA A 223 5.73 17.57 -10.46
C ALA A 223 6.87 17.83 -9.45
N ARG A 224 6.64 18.76 -8.54
CA ARG A 224 7.62 19.16 -7.53
C ARG A 224 6.96 19.18 -6.16
N ILE A 225 7.72 18.81 -5.15
CA ILE A 225 7.37 19.03 -3.74
C ILE A 225 7.62 20.51 -3.45
N GLU A 226 6.58 21.25 -3.10
CA GLU A 226 6.67 22.64 -2.64
C GLU A 226 6.99 22.68 -1.14
N GLU A 227 6.38 21.76 -0.38
CA GLU A 227 6.57 21.64 1.06
C GLU A 227 6.39 20.18 1.51
N LEU A 228 7.21 19.75 2.44
CA LEU A 228 7.08 18.47 3.15
C LEU A 228 7.52 18.69 4.60
N LEU A 229 6.57 18.65 5.51
CA LEU A 229 6.80 18.76 6.96
C LEU A 229 6.32 17.48 7.64
N ILE A 230 7.19 16.85 8.38
CA ILE A 230 6.89 15.65 9.15
C ILE A 230 6.99 16.02 10.62
N ARG A 231 5.88 15.91 11.34
CA ARG A 231 5.75 16.20 12.77
C ARG A 231 5.42 14.92 13.53
N ASP A 232 5.43 15.00 14.84
CA ASP A 232 5.09 13.84 15.68
C ASP A 232 3.65 13.37 15.49
N ASP A 233 2.73 14.29 15.18
CA ASP A 233 1.28 14.05 15.06
C ASP A 233 0.76 14.16 13.64
N SER A 234 1.52 14.69 12.69
CA SER A 234 1.05 14.95 11.33
C SER A 234 2.14 14.95 10.27
N VAL A 235 1.71 14.79 9.02
CA VAL A 235 2.53 15.00 7.82
C VAL A 235 1.81 15.99 6.93
N HIS A 236 2.40 17.18 6.77
CA HIS A 236 1.94 18.16 5.80
C HIS A 236 2.75 18.06 4.52
N TRP A 237 2.07 17.95 3.38
CA TRP A 237 2.73 17.74 2.10
C TRP A 237 2.03 18.49 0.98
N VAL A 238 2.77 19.37 0.30
CA VAL A 238 2.30 20.15 -0.83
C VAL A 238 3.10 19.82 -2.07
N VAL A 239 2.41 19.47 -3.14
CA VAL A 239 3.01 19.23 -4.45
C VAL A 239 2.31 20.02 -5.53
N SER A 240 3.03 20.35 -6.61
CA SER A 240 2.43 20.93 -7.79
C SER A 240 3.09 20.46 -9.07
N ASP A 241 2.34 20.56 -10.17
CA ASP A 241 2.82 20.47 -11.53
C ASP A 241 2.50 21.78 -12.29
N ARG A 242 2.55 21.76 -13.62
CA ARG A 242 2.23 22.93 -14.44
C ARG A 242 0.77 23.36 -14.36
N GLN A 243 -0.15 22.44 -14.03
CA GLN A 243 -1.60 22.67 -14.11
C GLN A 243 -2.28 22.66 -12.72
N TYR A 244 -1.78 21.84 -11.79
CA TYR A 244 -2.44 21.54 -10.53
C TYR A 244 -1.52 21.74 -9.33
N ARG A 245 -2.15 22.04 -8.19
CA ARG A 245 -1.55 22.05 -6.86
C ARG A 245 -2.37 21.14 -5.96
N LEU A 246 -1.70 20.27 -5.25
CA LEU A 246 -2.28 19.35 -4.30
C LEU A 246 -1.67 19.62 -2.92
N GLU A 247 -2.52 19.80 -1.94
CA GLU A 247 -2.16 19.98 -0.53
C GLU A 247 -2.78 18.87 0.28
N MET A 248 -2.01 18.27 1.16
CA MET A 248 -2.39 17.12 1.97
C MET A 248 -1.90 17.32 3.39
N GLU A 249 -2.77 17.04 4.36
CA GLU A 249 -2.42 16.98 5.79
C GLU A 249 -2.90 15.65 6.33
N ALA A 250 -1.97 14.73 6.58
CA ALA A 250 -2.25 13.44 7.18
C ALA A 250 -2.04 13.53 8.70
N THR A 251 -3.08 13.22 9.48
CA THR A 251 -2.99 13.16 10.95
C THR A 251 -2.65 11.73 11.35
N ARG A 252 -1.58 11.59 12.14
CA ARG A 252 -1.11 10.29 12.63
C ARG A 252 -2.04 9.72 13.69
N ALA A 253 -2.08 8.39 13.78
CA ALA A 253 -2.83 7.66 14.78
C ALA A 253 -2.02 6.45 15.27
N GLN A 254 -2.39 5.90 16.40
CA GLN A 254 -1.81 4.62 16.85
C GLN A 254 -2.10 3.52 15.85
N GLY A 255 -1.13 2.62 15.67
CA GLY A 255 -1.20 1.48 14.77
C GLY A 255 -0.44 0.27 15.31
N GLY A 256 -0.35 -0.76 14.48
CA GLY A 256 0.43 -1.97 14.74
C GLY A 256 1.86 -1.88 14.21
N LEU A 257 2.67 -2.86 14.55
CA LEU A 257 4.04 -3.00 14.06
C LEU A 257 4.10 -4.15 13.04
N LEU A 258 4.21 -3.81 11.78
CA LEU A 258 4.45 -4.77 10.70
C LEU A 258 5.93 -5.12 10.59
N LEU A 259 6.22 -6.25 9.97
CA LEU A 259 7.56 -6.61 9.53
C LEU A 259 7.74 -6.22 8.06
N GLY A 260 8.74 -5.41 7.79
CA GLY A 260 9.15 -5.03 6.44
C GLY A 260 10.42 -5.76 5.99
N PRO A 261 10.60 -5.92 4.66
CA PRO A 261 11.74 -6.62 4.12
C PRO A 261 13.04 -5.83 4.27
N THR A 262 14.08 -6.53 4.63
CA THR A 262 15.48 -6.15 4.44
C THR A 262 16.06 -7.00 3.31
N ARG A 263 17.33 -6.80 2.97
CA ARG A 263 18.01 -7.68 1.98
C ARG A 263 18.21 -9.12 2.45
N VAL A 264 17.99 -9.39 3.73
CA VAL A 264 18.29 -10.69 4.35
C VAL A 264 17.03 -11.40 4.83
N GLU A 265 16.13 -10.65 5.46
CA GLU A 265 14.95 -11.21 6.13
C GLU A 265 13.83 -10.17 6.29
N MET A 266 12.68 -10.62 6.74
CA MET A 266 11.60 -9.74 7.22
C MET A 266 11.95 -9.28 8.65
N GLY A 267 12.58 -8.11 8.76
CA GLY A 267 13.18 -7.65 10.02
C GLY A 267 12.94 -6.18 10.39
N LYS A 268 12.60 -5.34 9.41
CA LYS A 268 12.24 -3.94 9.68
C LYS A 268 10.92 -3.87 10.44
N ARG A 269 10.88 -3.17 11.56
CA ARG A 269 9.63 -2.90 12.27
C ARG A 269 9.04 -1.59 11.78
N VAL A 270 7.93 -1.68 11.07
CA VAL A 270 7.21 -0.55 10.46
C VAL A 270 5.94 -0.29 11.24
N ALA A 271 5.83 0.90 11.83
CA ALA A 271 4.57 1.31 12.46
C ALA A 271 3.58 1.73 11.37
N GLU A 272 2.46 1.02 11.27
CA GLU A 272 1.36 1.32 10.36
C GLU A 272 0.06 1.45 11.12
N THR A 273 -0.74 2.44 10.77
CA THR A 273 -2.10 2.61 11.25
C THR A 273 -3.12 2.52 10.11
N LEU A 274 -4.33 2.08 10.43
CA LEU A 274 -5.52 2.20 9.57
C LEU A 274 -6.53 3.23 10.12
N ASN A 275 -6.11 4.05 11.09
CA ASN A 275 -6.95 5.01 11.80
C ASN A 275 -6.58 6.46 11.51
N ALA A 276 -5.58 6.70 10.67
CA ALA A 276 -5.21 8.04 10.25
C ALA A 276 -6.33 8.70 9.44
N SER A 277 -6.28 10.01 9.33
CA SER A 277 -7.08 10.80 8.42
C SER A 277 -6.20 11.65 7.53
N VAL A 278 -6.65 11.93 6.33
CA VAL A 278 -5.94 12.83 5.40
C VAL A 278 -6.89 13.89 4.86
N GLN A 279 -6.60 15.15 5.12
CA GLN A 279 -7.24 16.27 4.46
C GLN A 279 -6.56 16.48 3.11
N VAL A 280 -7.35 16.61 2.06
CA VAL A 280 -6.87 16.75 0.68
C VAL A 280 -7.52 17.96 0.05
N ARG A 281 -6.70 18.83 -0.56
CA ARG A 281 -7.18 19.95 -1.38
C ARG A 281 -6.46 19.92 -2.72
N LEU A 282 -7.23 19.74 -3.78
CA LEU A 282 -6.76 19.75 -5.16
C LEU A 282 -7.31 20.99 -5.88
N ALA A 283 -6.45 21.77 -6.46
CA ALA A 283 -6.81 23.01 -7.17
C ALA A 283 -6.05 23.16 -8.50
N ARG A 284 -6.60 23.97 -9.42
CA ARG A 284 -5.85 24.43 -10.59
C ARG A 284 -4.91 25.57 -10.19
N ARG A 285 -3.72 25.60 -10.72
CA ARG A 285 -2.78 26.71 -10.48
C ARG A 285 -3.28 28.04 -11.03
N ALA A 286 -4.06 28.02 -12.10
CA ALA A 286 -4.72 29.19 -12.66
C ALA A 286 -5.93 29.69 -11.85
N GLY A 287 -6.22 29.03 -10.72
CA GLY A 287 -7.37 29.30 -9.86
C GLY A 287 -8.52 28.31 -10.06
N GLY A 288 -9.29 28.12 -9.01
CA GLY A 288 -10.42 27.20 -8.93
C GLY A 288 -10.07 25.88 -8.25
N GLU A 289 -10.78 25.62 -7.18
CA GLU A 289 -10.74 24.35 -6.46
C GLU A 289 -11.44 23.26 -7.27
N LEU A 290 -10.85 22.08 -7.31
CA LEU A 290 -11.41 20.90 -7.98
C LEU A 290 -12.01 19.93 -6.96
N PHE A 291 -11.33 19.79 -5.82
CA PHE A 291 -11.75 18.90 -4.76
C PHE A 291 -11.15 19.35 -3.42
N GLN A 292 -11.98 19.29 -2.38
CA GLN A 292 -11.54 19.35 -0.99
C GLN A 292 -12.32 18.32 -0.18
N GLY A 293 -11.64 17.57 0.66
CA GLY A 293 -12.27 16.54 1.48
C GLY A 293 -11.33 15.88 2.45
N THR A 294 -11.90 15.11 3.38
CA THR A 294 -11.15 14.32 4.35
C THR A 294 -11.33 12.84 4.06
N GLY A 295 -10.24 12.17 3.78
CA GLY A 295 -10.17 10.72 3.73
C GLY A 295 -10.02 10.16 5.15
N ARG A 296 -10.94 9.29 5.55
CA ARG A 296 -10.93 8.58 6.83
C ARG A 296 -10.26 7.23 6.67
N PHE A 297 -9.94 6.60 7.80
CA PHE A 297 -9.35 5.26 7.82
C PHE A 297 -8.14 5.13 6.88
N SER A 298 -7.33 6.15 6.90
CA SER A 298 -6.13 6.18 6.08
C SER A 298 -5.11 5.18 6.62
N GLY A 299 -4.58 4.34 5.72
CA GLY A 299 -3.30 3.72 5.96
C GLY A 299 -2.25 4.81 6.05
N LEU A 300 -1.34 4.73 7.01
CA LEU A 300 -0.25 5.69 7.14
C LEU A 300 0.98 5.02 7.75
N GLU A 301 2.09 5.19 7.06
CA GLU A 301 3.43 4.85 7.50
C GLU A 301 4.33 6.08 7.46
N VAL A 302 5.13 6.27 8.51
CA VAL A 302 6.20 7.26 8.59
C VAL A 302 7.40 6.55 9.19
N HIS A 303 8.39 6.23 8.38
CA HIS A 303 9.46 5.31 8.78
C HIS A 303 10.86 5.78 8.36
N GLY A 304 11.84 5.42 9.19
CA GLY A 304 13.27 5.46 8.87
C GLY A 304 13.96 6.77 9.15
N ALA A 305 15.05 7.03 8.44
CA ALA A 305 15.91 8.22 8.59
C ALA A 305 15.25 9.46 7.96
N LEU A 306 14.21 9.99 8.62
CA LEU A 306 13.38 11.08 8.09
C LEU A 306 14.17 12.37 7.84
N GLU A 307 15.21 12.64 8.64
CA GLU A 307 16.11 13.78 8.44
C GLU A 307 16.78 13.71 7.06
N ARG A 308 17.20 12.52 6.64
CA ARG A 308 17.77 12.31 5.30
C ARG A 308 16.72 12.51 4.21
N LEU A 309 15.49 12.03 4.42
CA LEU A 309 14.39 12.25 3.48
C LEU A 309 14.10 13.75 3.30
N LEU A 310 14.16 14.54 4.37
CA LEU A 310 13.90 15.97 4.34
C LEU A 310 15.07 16.78 3.75
N ALA A 311 16.32 16.29 3.86
CA ALA A 311 17.51 16.97 3.36
C ALA A 311 17.72 16.84 1.84
N LEU A 312 17.08 15.87 1.16
CA LEU A 312 17.12 15.67 -0.29
C LEU A 312 16.14 16.58 -1.03
#